data_d4359b0a0edb94afd61ecb25a4d5b8e9
#
_entry.id   d4359b0a0edb94afd61ecb25a4d5b8e9
#
_cell.length_a   1.000
_cell.length_b   1.000
_cell.length_c   1.000
_cell.angle_alpha   90.00
_cell.angle_beta   90.00
_cell.angle_gamma   90.00
#
_symmetry.space_group_name_H-M   'P 1'
#
loop_
_entity.id
_entity.type
_entity.pdbx_description
1 polymer ?
#
loop_
_entity_poly.entity_id
_entity_poly.type
_entity_poly.pdbx_seq_one_letter_code
_entity_poly.pdbx_strand_id
1 'polypeptide(L)'
;MRSTFSLLPYINRSKVKADGTTAILCRITIDGKQTAISTGIYCRPEEWNSKKNEIKSVRENNRLREYLRLTEEAYNEILKSQGVVSAEILKNHISLNNIHPTTLLQMGEWERERLKKHSEEIDSTSSCRSSMYYQKYLTDFLTSIGKKDIPLEEVTEDF
;
A
#
# COMPACT_ATOMS: atom_id res chain seq x y z
N MET A 1 -18.63 14.91 10.45
CA MET A 1 -17.39 15.73 10.34
C MET A 1 -16.74 15.47 9.00
N ARG A 2 -16.26 16.50 8.33
CA ARG A 2 -15.55 16.34 7.04
C ARG A 2 -14.11 15.93 7.38
N SER A 3 -13.68 14.76 6.94
CA SER A 3 -12.30 14.30 7.11
C SER A 3 -11.33 15.25 6.42
N THR A 4 -10.25 15.62 7.08
CA THR A 4 -9.20 16.47 6.50
C THR A 4 -8.12 15.57 5.91
N PHE A 5 -7.85 15.73 4.62
CA PHE A 5 -6.81 14.99 3.90
C PHE A 5 -5.83 15.94 3.23
N SER A 6 -4.54 15.69 3.42
CA SER A 6 -3.50 16.45 2.72
C SER A 6 -2.27 15.60 2.44
N LEU A 7 -1.64 15.86 1.31
CA LEU A 7 -0.38 15.29 0.86
C LEU A 7 0.67 16.37 0.75
N LEU A 8 1.85 16.15 1.33
CA LEU A 8 2.97 17.07 1.28
C LEU A 8 4.26 16.34 0.88
N PRO A 9 4.70 16.44 -0.38
CA PRO A 9 6.00 15.94 -0.78
C PRO A 9 7.12 16.82 -0.23
N TYR A 10 8.19 16.17 0.24
CA TYR A 10 9.37 16.85 0.80
C TYR A 10 10.62 15.98 0.66
N ILE A 11 11.79 16.58 0.83
CA ILE A 11 13.07 15.86 0.91
C ILE A 11 13.68 15.97 2.31
N ASN A 12 14.45 14.95 2.70
CA ASN A 12 15.30 15.03 3.88
C ASN A 12 16.75 15.32 3.47
N ARG A 13 17.17 16.57 3.61
CA ARG A 13 18.52 17.02 3.24
C ARG A 13 19.64 16.39 4.06
N SER A 14 19.32 15.79 5.23
CA SER A 14 20.30 15.07 6.07
C SER A 14 20.53 13.63 5.62
N LYS A 15 19.67 13.09 4.73
CA LYS A 15 19.75 11.71 4.23
C LYS A 15 20.07 11.70 2.74
N VAL A 16 21.24 12.20 2.40
CA VAL A 16 21.77 12.14 1.04
C VAL A 16 22.58 10.86 0.88
N LYS A 17 22.34 10.14 -0.21
CA LYS A 17 23.09 8.92 -0.58
C LYS A 17 24.49 9.28 -1.07
N ALA A 18 25.37 8.27 -1.20
CA ALA A 18 26.72 8.43 -1.72
C ALA A 18 26.76 8.96 -3.16
N ASP A 19 25.68 8.76 -3.95
CA ASP A 19 25.51 9.29 -5.31
C ASP A 19 25.04 10.76 -5.36
N GLY A 20 24.90 11.41 -4.19
CA GLY A 20 24.44 12.80 -4.08
C GLY A 20 22.92 12.97 -4.19
N THR A 21 22.14 11.89 -4.25
CA THR A 21 20.67 11.96 -4.32
C THR A 21 20.01 11.74 -2.96
N THR A 22 18.80 12.26 -2.79
CA THR A 22 17.93 12.01 -1.65
C THR A 22 16.56 11.54 -2.10
N ALA A 23 15.92 10.70 -1.29
CA ALA A 23 14.56 10.24 -1.56
C ALA A 23 13.55 11.37 -1.33
N ILE A 24 12.58 11.47 -2.22
CA ILE A 24 11.39 12.30 -2.00
C ILE A 24 10.41 11.49 -1.19
N LEU A 25 10.02 12.04 -0.05
CA LEU A 25 9.04 11.49 0.87
C LEU A 25 7.71 12.24 0.67
N CYS A 26 6.61 11.55 0.86
CA CYS A 26 5.28 12.15 0.92
C CYS A 26 4.75 12.03 2.35
N ARG A 27 4.43 13.16 2.98
CA ARG A 27 3.72 13.21 4.26
C ARG A 27 2.23 13.15 3.96
N ILE A 28 1.58 12.17 4.54
CA ILE A 28 0.13 11.98 4.50
C ILE A 28 -0.42 12.46 5.84
N THR A 29 -1.38 13.39 5.80
CA THR A 29 -2.09 13.85 7.00
C THR A 29 -3.58 13.58 6.83
N ILE A 30 -4.17 12.83 7.75
CA ILE A 30 -5.61 12.54 7.79
C ILE A 30 -6.08 12.79 9.23
N ASP A 31 -7.05 13.68 9.40
CA ASP A 31 -7.64 14.06 10.69
C ASP A 31 -6.59 14.38 11.77
N GLY A 32 -5.55 15.12 11.37
CA GLY A 32 -4.45 15.55 12.24
C GLY A 32 -3.38 14.48 12.50
N LYS A 33 -3.60 13.22 12.15
CA LYS A 33 -2.59 12.15 12.24
C LYS A 33 -1.72 12.15 10.99
N GLN A 34 -0.40 12.01 11.19
CA GLN A 34 0.58 12.10 10.13
C GLN A 34 1.38 10.80 10.00
N THR A 35 1.64 10.39 8.76
CA THR A 35 2.63 9.36 8.43
C THR A 35 3.46 9.79 7.23
N ALA A 36 4.60 9.17 7.01
CA ALA A 36 5.45 9.44 5.86
C ALA A 36 5.70 8.16 5.07
N ILE A 37 5.71 8.31 3.75
CA ILE A 37 5.98 7.22 2.81
C ILE A 37 7.01 7.68 1.78
N SER A 38 7.86 6.76 1.31
CA SER A 38 8.77 7.02 0.20
C SER A 38 8.01 6.95 -1.12
N THR A 39 8.21 7.95 -1.98
CA THR A 39 7.61 7.96 -3.32
C THR A 39 8.35 7.07 -4.33
N GLY A 40 9.54 6.55 -3.95
CA GLY A 40 10.43 5.84 -4.88
C GLY A 40 11.15 6.76 -5.87
N ILE A 41 10.94 8.08 -5.79
CA ILE A 41 11.58 9.07 -6.65
C ILE A 41 12.75 9.70 -5.88
N TYR A 42 13.85 9.94 -6.58
CA TYR A 42 15.07 10.53 -6.03
C TYR A 42 15.42 11.80 -6.80
N CYS A 43 15.98 12.78 -6.11
CA CYS A 43 16.51 14.00 -6.74
C CYS A 43 17.74 14.49 -5.98
N ARG A 44 18.53 15.37 -6.60
CA ARG A 44 19.57 16.10 -5.87
C ARG A 44 18.94 17.20 -5.04
N PRO A 45 19.45 17.51 -3.83
CA PRO A 45 18.89 18.56 -2.96
C PRO A 45 18.76 19.92 -3.63
N GLU A 46 19.65 20.26 -4.60
CA GLU A 46 19.66 21.51 -5.36
C GLU A 46 18.53 21.59 -6.40
N GLU A 47 18.01 20.41 -6.83
CA GLU A 47 16.92 20.31 -7.80
C GLU A 47 15.56 20.44 -7.13
N TRP A 48 15.50 20.36 -5.80
CA TRP A 48 14.25 20.46 -5.04
C TRP A 48 13.86 21.89 -4.74
N ASN A 49 12.69 22.31 -5.18
CA ASN A 49 12.08 23.58 -4.83
C ASN A 49 11.15 23.42 -3.62
N SER A 50 11.62 23.76 -2.43
CA SER A 50 10.85 23.64 -1.18
C SER A 50 9.64 24.59 -1.08
N LYS A 51 9.60 25.67 -1.86
CA LYS A 51 8.45 26.60 -1.86
C LYS A 51 7.28 26.05 -2.67
N LYS A 52 7.57 25.34 -3.76
CA LYS A 52 6.57 24.74 -4.65
C LYS A 52 6.37 23.26 -4.39
N ASN A 53 7.26 22.61 -3.61
CA ASN A 53 7.33 21.17 -3.39
C ASN A 53 7.45 20.42 -4.73
N GLU A 54 8.34 20.86 -5.58
CA GLU A 54 8.52 20.36 -6.94
C GLU A 54 10.00 20.11 -7.25
N ILE A 55 10.25 19.23 -8.20
CA ILE A 55 11.57 18.96 -8.76
C ILE A 55 11.76 19.81 -10.01
N LYS A 56 12.96 20.34 -10.23
CA LYS A 56 13.30 21.12 -11.45
C LYS A 56 13.18 20.27 -12.73
N SER A 57 13.50 18.99 -12.66
CA SER A 57 13.32 18.06 -13.78
C SER A 57 11.84 17.86 -14.08
N VAL A 58 11.40 18.23 -15.27
CA VAL A 58 9.99 18.10 -15.72
C VAL A 58 9.54 16.65 -15.68
N ARG A 59 10.40 15.71 -16.13
CA ARG A 59 10.10 14.29 -16.15
C ARG A 59 9.83 13.74 -14.75
N GLU A 60 10.73 14.00 -13.82
CA GLU A 60 10.61 13.50 -12.45
C GLU A 60 9.47 14.21 -11.71
N ASN A 61 9.24 15.48 -12.02
CA ASN A 61 8.11 16.22 -11.44
C ASN A 61 6.76 15.68 -11.94
N ASN A 62 6.65 15.26 -13.19
CA ASN A 62 5.45 14.59 -13.69
C ASN A 62 5.21 13.23 -13.01
N ARG A 63 6.28 12.45 -12.76
CA ARG A 63 6.20 11.21 -11.99
C ARG A 63 5.72 11.47 -10.55
N LEU A 64 6.22 12.54 -9.92
CA LEU A 64 5.78 12.93 -8.58
C LEU A 64 4.30 13.32 -8.56
N ARG A 65 3.84 14.11 -9.54
CA ARG A 65 2.43 14.51 -9.66
C ARG A 65 1.53 13.28 -9.88
N GLU A 66 1.94 12.35 -10.72
CA GLU A 66 1.21 11.10 -10.94
C GLU A 66 1.13 10.26 -9.67
N TYR A 67 2.23 10.16 -8.91
CA TYR A 67 2.23 9.47 -7.63
C TYR A 67 1.23 10.11 -6.63
N LEU A 68 1.20 11.44 -6.54
CA LEU A 68 0.25 12.15 -5.67
C LEU A 68 -1.20 11.93 -6.10
N ARG A 69 -1.48 11.95 -7.41
CA ARG A 69 -2.79 11.68 -7.96
C ARG A 69 -3.27 10.26 -7.63
N LEU A 70 -2.43 9.25 -7.83
CA LEU A 70 -2.74 7.86 -7.48
C LEU A 70 -2.96 7.68 -5.97
N THR A 71 -2.20 8.41 -5.14
CA THR A 71 -2.39 8.41 -3.69
C THR A 71 -3.75 8.99 -3.28
N GLU A 72 -4.19 10.06 -3.94
CA GLU A 72 -5.50 10.68 -3.72
C GLU A 72 -6.64 9.77 -4.19
N GLU A 73 -6.48 9.09 -5.32
CA GLU A 73 -7.43 8.09 -5.81
C GLU A 73 -7.57 6.92 -4.83
N ALA A 74 -6.45 6.39 -4.32
CA ALA A 74 -6.44 5.34 -3.32
C ALA A 74 -7.18 5.77 -2.03
N TYR A 75 -6.97 7.01 -1.56
CA TYR A 75 -7.72 7.57 -0.43
C TYR A 75 -9.22 7.56 -0.70
N ASN A 76 -9.66 8.04 -1.86
CA ASN A 76 -11.07 8.09 -2.22
C ASN A 76 -11.69 6.69 -2.37
N GLU A 77 -10.94 5.73 -2.89
CA GLU A 77 -11.38 4.34 -3.05
C GLU A 77 -11.58 3.66 -1.69
N ILE A 78 -10.61 3.80 -0.78
CA ILE A 78 -10.71 3.26 0.59
C ILE A 78 -11.89 3.92 1.32
N LEU A 79 -12.04 5.24 1.21
CA LEU A 79 -13.14 5.96 1.85
C LEU A 79 -14.51 5.46 1.35
N LYS A 80 -14.66 5.18 0.05
CA LYS A 80 -15.88 4.63 -0.53
C LYS A 80 -16.17 3.20 -0.09
N SER A 81 -15.12 2.37 0.03
CA SER A 81 -15.28 0.95 0.34
C SER A 81 -15.45 0.68 1.83
N GLN A 82 -14.71 1.41 2.67
CA GLN A 82 -14.64 1.15 4.13
C GLN A 82 -15.34 2.23 4.97
N GLY A 83 -15.65 3.39 4.39
CA GLY A 83 -16.27 4.52 5.09
C GLY A 83 -15.35 5.30 6.01
N VAL A 84 -14.15 4.77 6.32
CA VAL A 84 -13.14 5.39 7.19
C VAL A 84 -11.76 5.17 6.58
N VAL A 85 -10.90 6.21 6.63
CA VAL A 85 -9.50 6.13 6.21
C VAL A 85 -8.61 6.74 7.28
N SER A 86 -7.55 6.04 7.67
CA SER A 86 -6.48 6.60 8.49
C SER A 86 -5.20 6.78 7.65
N ALA A 87 -4.29 7.62 8.13
CA ALA A 87 -3.00 7.83 7.46
C ALA A 87 -2.19 6.52 7.37
N GLU A 88 -2.34 5.63 8.34
CA GLU A 88 -1.70 4.31 8.37
C GLU A 88 -2.33 3.34 7.36
N ILE A 89 -3.67 3.27 7.30
CA ILE A 89 -4.39 2.45 6.30
C ILE A 89 -4.00 2.88 4.88
N LEU A 90 -3.99 4.18 4.59
CA LEU A 90 -3.59 4.69 3.28
C LEU A 90 -2.12 4.39 2.98
N LYS A 91 -1.22 4.59 3.96
CA LYS A 91 0.19 4.22 3.82
C LYS A 91 0.35 2.74 3.51
N ASN A 92 -0.32 1.88 4.25
CA ASN A 92 -0.29 0.45 4.04
C ASN A 92 -0.82 0.11 2.64
N HIS A 93 -1.94 0.66 2.22
CA HIS A 93 -2.50 0.44 0.89
C HIS A 93 -1.52 0.86 -0.23
N ILE A 94 -0.86 2.00 -0.11
CA ILE A 94 0.11 2.49 -1.10
C ILE A 94 1.44 1.72 -1.02
N SER A 95 1.94 1.41 0.17
CA SER A 95 3.14 0.58 0.36
C SER A 95 2.89 -0.86 -0.10
N LEU A 96 1.64 -1.28 -0.06
CA LEU A 96 1.09 -2.60 -0.37
C LEU A 96 0.61 -2.75 -1.83
N ASN A 97 0.81 -1.79 -2.66
CA ASN A 97 1.07 -2.08 -4.07
C ASN A 97 2.39 -2.88 -4.23
N ASN A 98 3.10 -3.10 -3.12
CA ASN A 98 3.94 -4.24 -2.73
C ASN A 98 3.28 -5.00 -1.54
N ILE A 99 2.04 -5.34 -1.72
CA ILE A 99 1.28 -6.50 -1.29
C ILE A 99 1.71 -7.13 0.04
N HIS A 100 1.15 -6.62 1.14
CA HIS A 100 0.77 -7.54 2.21
C HIS A 100 -0.76 -7.52 2.33
N PRO A 101 -1.43 -8.66 2.20
CA PRO A 101 -2.87 -8.76 2.37
C PRO A 101 -3.27 -8.25 3.76
N THR A 102 -4.37 -7.50 3.82
CA THR A 102 -4.88 -6.94 5.07
C THR A 102 -6.06 -7.73 5.61
N THR A 103 -6.62 -8.60 4.78
CA THR A 103 -7.74 -9.45 5.15
C THR A 103 -7.41 -10.93 4.96
N LEU A 104 -8.17 -11.78 5.61
CA LEU A 104 -7.95 -13.22 5.63
C LEU A 104 -8.07 -13.85 4.23
N LEU A 105 -9.08 -13.47 3.44
CA LEU A 105 -9.24 -13.97 2.08
C LEU A 105 -8.16 -13.45 1.13
N GLN A 106 -7.73 -12.19 1.27
CA GLN A 106 -6.61 -11.65 0.51
C GLN A 106 -5.31 -12.37 0.83
N MET A 107 -5.07 -12.73 2.12
CA MET A 107 -3.90 -13.52 2.51
C MET A 107 -3.92 -14.90 1.87
N GLY A 108 -5.08 -15.55 1.86
CA GLY A 108 -5.25 -16.85 1.19
C GLY A 108 -4.98 -16.78 -0.31
N GLU A 109 -5.46 -15.72 -0.98
CA GLU A 109 -5.24 -15.48 -2.42
C GLU A 109 -3.76 -15.22 -2.72
N TRP A 110 -3.11 -14.37 -1.93
CA TRP A 110 -1.69 -14.05 -2.07
C TRP A 110 -0.80 -15.29 -1.90
N GLU A 111 -1.07 -16.10 -0.87
CA GLU A 111 -0.34 -17.35 -0.64
C GLU A 111 -0.59 -18.38 -1.76
N ARG A 112 -1.80 -18.43 -2.28
CA ARG A 112 -2.15 -19.29 -3.43
C ARG A 112 -1.36 -18.88 -4.68
N GLU A 113 -1.24 -17.57 -4.95
CA GLU A 113 -0.43 -17.08 -6.07
C GLU A 113 1.06 -17.37 -5.90
N ARG A 114 1.57 -17.26 -4.68
CA ARG A 114 2.95 -17.62 -4.33
C ARG A 114 3.21 -19.11 -4.55
N LEU A 115 2.30 -19.96 -4.09
CA LEU A 115 2.37 -21.41 -4.28
C LEU A 115 2.27 -21.80 -5.76
N LYS A 116 1.47 -21.08 -6.54
CA LYS A 116 1.34 -21.31 -7.98
C LYS A 116 2.66 -21.01 -8.69
N LYS A 117 3.28 -19.88 -8.43
CA LYS A 117 4.60 -19.53 -9.01
C LYS A 117 5.66 -20.57 -8.62
N HIS A 118 5.72 -20.95 -7.35
CA HIS A 118 6.65 -21.97 -6.89
C HIS A 118 6.38 -23.34 -7.54
N SER A 119 5.12 -23.70 -7.71
CA SER A 119 4.69 -24.93 -8.40
C SER A 119 5.16 -24.97 -9.87
N GLU A 120 5.13 -23.84 -10.56
CA GLU A 120 5.62 -23.71 -11.93
C GLU A 120 7.15 -23.86 -12.00
N GLU A 121 7.88 -23.34 -10.98
CA GLU A 121 9.34 -23.46 -10.89
C GLU A 121 9.84 -24.91 -10.64
N ILE A 122 9.10 -25.69 -9.86
CA ILE A 122 9.50 -27.06 -9.45
C ILE A 122 8.72 -28.18 -10.18
N ASP A 123 7.86 -27.83 -11.16
CA ASP A 123 7.00 -28.75 -11.92
C ASP A 123 6.15 -29.68 -11.02
N SER A 124 5.62 -29.13 -9.91
CA SER A 124 4.78 -29.86 -8.93
C SER A 124 3.51 -29.10 -8.58
N THR A 125 2.34 -29.68 -8.80
CA THR A 125 1.04 -29.00 -8.67
C THR A 125 0.27 -29.33 -7.38
N SER A 126 0.77 -30.21 -6.50
CA SER A 126 0.00 -30.71 -5.36
C SER A 126 -0.35 -29.63 -4.33
N SER A 127 0.63 -28.79 -3.93
CA SER A 127 0.41 -27.71 -2.96
C SER A 127 -0.51 -26.63 -3.53
N CYS A 128 -0.35 -26.29 -4.82
CA CYS A 128 -1.19 -25.30 -5.48
C CYS A 128 -2.66 -25.80 -5.56
N ARG A 129 -2.87 -27.07 -5.88
CA ARG A 129 -4.21 -27.67 -5.93
C ARG A 129 -4.88 -27.68 -4.56
N SER A 130 -4.16 -28.06 -3.51
CA SER A 130 -4.67 -28.06 -2.13
C SER A 130 -5.05 -26.65 -1.66
N SER A 131 -4.27 -25.63 -2.01
CA SER A 131 -4.55 -24.26 -1.63
C SER A 131 -5.88 -23.71 -2.19
N MET A 132 -6.31 -24.19 -3.37
CA MET A 132 -7.61 -23.83 -3.94
C MET A 132 -8.77 -24.36 -3.09
N TYR A 133 -8.67 -25.56 -2.56
CA TYR A 133 -9.70 -26.13 -1.69
C TYR A 133 -9.76 -25.37 -0.35
N TYR A 134 -8.63 -25.05 0.25
CA TYR A 134 -8.59 -24.30 1.49
C TYR A 134 -9.20 -22.90 1.33
N GLN A 135 -8.93 -22.21 0.24
CA GLN A 135 -9.53 -20.92 -0.05
C GLN A 135 -11.06 -21.01 -0.15
N LYS A 136 -11.56 -22.05 -0.82
CA LYS A 136 -13.01 -22.31 -0.92
C LYS A 136 -13.63 -22.56 0.46
N TYR A 137 -13.05 -23.48 1.24
CA TYR A 137 -13.57 -23.79 2.59
C TYR A 137 -13.56 -22.55 3.50
N LEU A 138 -12.52 -21.74 3.43
CA LEU A 138 -12.45 -20.49 4.19
C LEU A 138 -13.56 -19.53 3.80
N THR A 139 -13.81 -19.36 2.50
CA THR A 139 -14.90 -18.52 2.00
C THR A 139 -16.28 -19.03 2.44
N ASP A 140 -16.50 -20.33 2.33
CA ASP A 140 -17.74 -20.98 2.76
C ASP A 140 -17.96 -20.82 4.27
N PHE A 141 -16.91 -21.01 5.08
CA PHE A 141 -16.94 -20.79 6.53
C PHE A 141 -17.29 -19.33 6.88
N LEU A 142 -16.60 -18.35 6.30
CA LEU A 142 -16.90 -16.93 6.53
C LEU A 142 -18.34 -16.58 6.18
N THR A 143 -18.83 -17.12 5.07
CA THR A 143 -20.22 -16.94 4.64
C THR A 143 -21.18 -17.55 5.67
N SER A 144 -20.87 -18.72 6.24
CA SER A 144 -21.72 -19.39 7.23
C SER A 144 -21.87 -18.60 8.53
N ILE A 145 -20.86 -17.82 8.90
CA ILE A 145 -20.88 -16.91 10.07
C ILE A 145 -21.35 -15.49 9.72
N GLY A 146 -21.85 -15.28 8.50
CA GLY A 146 -22.40 -13.99 8.04
C GLY A 146 -21.35 -12.92 7.76
N LYS A 147 -20.07 -13.30 7.61
CA LYS A 147 -18.98 -12.39 7.26
C LYS A 147 -18.58 -12.58 5.81
N LYS A 148 -18.25 -11.50 5.11
CA LYS A 148 -17.69 -11.55 3.74
C LYS A 148 -16.18 -11.75 3.75
N ASP A 149 -15.50 -11.15 4.72
CA ASP A 149 -14.06 -11.26 4.96
C ASP A 149 -13.76 -10.78 6.39
N ILE A 150 -12.52 -10.95 6.88
CA ILE A 150 -12.08 -10.54 8.21
C ILE A 150 -10.72 -9.85 8.09
N PRO A 151 -10.51 -8.68 8.75
CA PRO A 151 -9.19 -8.09 8.90
C PRO A 151 -8.23 -9.07 9.59
N LEU A 152 -6.99 -9.17 9.14
CA LEU A 152 -5.99 -10.07 9.73
C LEU A 152 -5.73 -9.79 11.21
N GLU A 153 -5.90 -8.53 11.64
CA GLU A 153 -5.77 -8.12 13.03
C GLU A 153 -6.87 -8.67 13.95
N GLU A 154 -8.01 -9.10 13.39
CA GLU A 154 -9.11 -9.74 14.12
C GLU A 154 -8.99 -11.26 14.16
N VAL A 155 -8.03 -11.85 13.45
CA VAL A 155 -7.78 -13.29 13.47
C VAL A 155 -6.96 -13.63 14.70
N THR A 156 -7.60 -14.20 15.71
CA THR A 156 -6.97 -14.62 16.97
C THR A 156 -6.93 -16.16 17.06
N GLU A 157 -6.32 -16.70 18.11
CA GLU A 157 -6.29 -18.16 18.36
C GLU A 157 -7.69 -18.75 18.59
N ASP A 158 -8.66 -17.93 18.97
CA ASP A 158 -10.06 -18.33 19.23
C ASP A 158 -10.95 -18.26 17.98
N PHE A 159 -10.38 -17.94 16.83
CA PHE A 159 -11.11 -17.76 15.57
C PHE A 159 -11.38 -19.08 14.85
#